data_5afc3bb8542f7359afaadb7c8c399070
#
_entry.id   5afc3bb8542f7359afaadb7c8c399070
#
_cell.length_a   1.000
_cell.length_b   1.000
_cell.length_c   1.000
_cell.angle_alpha   90.00
_cell.angle_beta   90.00
_cell.angle_gamma   90.00
#
_symmetry.space_group_name_H-M   'P 1'
#
loop_
_entity.id
_entity.type
_entity.pdbx_description
1 polymer ?
#
loop_
_entity_poly.entity_id
_entity_poly.type
_entity_poly.pdbx_seq_one_letter_code
_entity_poly.pdbx_strand_id
1 'polypeptide(L)'
;MVSIPRDTRTEIVGKGFQDKINHAYAFGGPEMAIDTVENFLDIPIDYYVQVNMESFKDIVDAVGGITVNNDFDFSFEGYTFNKGQLSLDGKEPLAYSRMRKEDPRGDFGRQDRQRQIIQGVIEKGASFTTLTNFSDIMGAIGKNIQTNLTFDEIVGIQKNYKDARHNVEQSMVKGQGTRIDGIYYYSVPEEERTALSSMLKEHLKINDSITKR
;
A
#
# COMPACT_ATOMS: atom_id res chain seq x y z
N MET A 1 -4.50 -7.39 3.27
CA MET A 1 -3.89 -6.06 2.93
C MET A 1 -4.25 -5.08 4.05
N VAL A 2 -3.27 -4.40 4.65
CA VAL A 2 -3.49 -3.42 5.72
C VAL A 2 -3.01 -2.04 5.25
N SER A 3 -3.83 -1.00 5.46
CA SER A 3 -3.43 0.39 5.22
C SER A 3 -3.10 1.08 6.54
N ILE A 4 -1.94 1.74 6.56
CA ILE A 4 -1.51 2.57 7.68
C ILE A 4 -1.67 4.03 7.25
N PRO A 5 -2.50 4.83 7.94
CA PRO A 5 -2.60 6.25 7.64
C PRO A 5 -1.26 6.95 7.79
N ARG A 6 -0.89 7.75 6.79
CA ARG A 6 0.44 8.42 6.74
C ARG A 6 0.77 9.29 7.95
N ASP A 7 -0.26 9.85 8.57
CA ASP A 7 -0.14 10.73 9.74
C ASP A 7 -0.22 9.97 11.08
N THR A 8 -0.14 8.62 11.04
CA THR A 8 -0.11 7.78 12.25
C THR A 8 1.06 8.18 13.13
N ARG A 9 0.77 8.53 14.39
CA ARG A 9 1.78 8.90 15.38
C ARG A 9 2.41 7.66 15.97
N THR A 10 3.72 7.53 15.81
CA THR A 10 4.49 6.41 16.36
C THR A 10 5.92 6.84 16.66
N GLU A 11 6.66 6.03 17.39
CA GLU A 11 8.10 6.18 17.52
C GLU A 11 8.78 6.00 16.17
N ILE A 12 9.67 6.93 15.81
CA ILE A 12 10.51 6.79 14.62
C ILE A 12 11.78 6.07 15.04
N VAL A 13 11.95 4.84 14.57
CA VAL A 13 13.07 3.99 14.95
C VAL A 13 14.41 4.67 14.64
N GLY A 14 15.32 4.66 15.62
CA GLY A 14 16.62 5.32 15.50
C GLY A 14 16.63 6.82 15.72
N LYS A 15 15.47 7.46 15.98
CA LYS A 15 15.39 8.92 16.24
C LYS A 15 15.07 9.28 17.70
N GLY A 16 14.50 8.36 18.48
CA GLY A 16 14.18 8.58 19.90
C GLY A 16 13.05 9.57 20.18
N PHE A 17 12.20 9.84 19.19
CA PHE A 17 11.00 10.67 19.33
C PHE A 17 9.82 10.09 18.52
N GLN A 18 8.61 10.54 18.88
CA GLN A 18 7.40 10.18 18.14
C GLN A 18 7.06 11.23 17.09
N ASP A 19 6.72 10.78 15.88
CA ASP A 19 6.25 11.63 14.79
C ASP A 19 5.31 10.85 13.87
N LYS A 20 4.91 11.45 12.75
CA LYS A 20 4.12 10.77 11.70
C LYS A 20 4.92 9.65 11.08
N ILE A 21 4.33 8.48 10.95
CA ILE A 21 5.00 7.28 10.42
C ILE A 21 5.65 7.52 9.04
N ASN A 22 5.04 8.34 8.19
CA ASN A 22 5.60 8.67 6.88
C ASN A 22 6.88 9.54 6.95
N HIS A 23 7.16 10.19 8.07
CA HIS A 23 8.39 10.95 8.25
C HIS A 23 9.62 10.04 8.41
N ALA A 24 9.44 8.78 8.82
CA ALA A 24 10.52 7.80 8.86
C ALA A 24 11.22 7.68 7.50
N TYR A 25 10.45 7.64 6.41
CA TYR A 25 11.01 7.63 5.06
C TYR A 25 11.80 8.90 4.74
N ALA A 26 11.30 10.06 5.14
CA ALA A 26 11.99 11.34 4.91
C ALA A 26 13.30 11.45 5.71
N PHE A 27 13.40 10.79 6.87
CA PHE A 27 14.57 10.83 7.73
C PHE A 27 15.65 9.81 7.38
N GLY A 28 15.27 8.62 6.88
CA GLY A 28 16.21 7.51 6.67
C GLY A 28 15.83 6.56 5.53
N GLY A 29 14.98 7.00 4.61
CA GLY A 29 14.64 6.21 3.43
C GLY A 29 13.81 4.96 3.73
N PRO A 30 13.86 3.97 2.80
CA PRO A 30 13.09 2.74 2.94
C PRO A 30 13.41 1.96 4.21
N GLU A 31 14.67 1.85 4.59
CA GLU A 31 15.12 1.08 5.76
C GLU A 31 14.45 1.59 7.05
N MET A 32 14.58 2.89 7.32
CA MET A 32 13.95 3.48 8.52
C MET A 32 12.42 3.40 8.47
N ALA A 33 11.81 3.47 7.29
CA ALA A 33 10.37 3.30 7.14
C ALA A 33 9.97 1.86 7.48
N ILE A 34 10.71 0.86 7.02
CA ILE A 34 10.49 -0.57 7.32
C ILE A 34 10.63 -0.79 8.83
N ASP A 35 11.75 -0.43 9.42
CA ASP A 35 12.01 -0.59 10.86
C ASP A 35 10.91 0.06 11.71
N THR A 36 10.43 1.24 11.29
CA THR A 36 9.36 1.94 11.99
C THR A 36 8.02 1.23 11.86
N VAL A 37 7.70 0.65 10.71
CA VAL A 37 6.47 -0.14 10.51
C VAL A 37 6.56 -1.47 11.26
N GLU A 38 7.70 -2.15 11.23
CA GLU A 38 7.96 -3.37 12.01
C GLU A 38 7.78 -3.12 13.51
N ASN A 39 8.37 -2.03 14.03
CA ASN A 39 8.19 -1.64 15.44
C ASN A 39 6.74 -1.29 15.77
N PHE A 40 6.03 -0.62 14.85
CA PHE A 40 4.63 -0.24 15.05
C PHE A 40 3.69 -1.45 15.07
N LEU A 41 3.88 -2.42 14.16
CA LEU A 41 3.02 -3.59 14.01
C LEU A 41 3.53 -4.83 14.76
N ASP A 42 4.77 -4.80 15.24
CA ASP A 42 5.46 -5.93 15.88
C ASP A 42 5.43 -7.20 15.01
N ILE A 43 5.74 -7.05 13.73
CA ILE A 43 5.88 -8.10 12.72
C ILE A 43 7.11 -7.86 11.85
N PRO A 44 7.77 -8.90 11.32
CA PRO A 44 8.85 -8.73 10.36
C PRO A 44 8.32 -8.36 8.97
N ILE A 45 9.11 -7.61 8.22
CA ILE A 45 8.87 -7.25 6.81
C ILE A 45 10.05 -7.72 5.97
N ASP A 46 9.88 -8.79 5.21
CA ASP A 46 10.95 -9.37 4.39
C ASP A 46 11.17 -8.58 3.09
N TYR A 47 10.10 -8.06 2.51
CA TYR A 47 10.14 -7.40 1.21
C TYR A 47 9.40 -6.06 1.23
N TYR A 48 9.91 -5.14 0.40
CA TYR A 48 9.24 -3.88 0.15
C TYR A 48 9.15 -3.57 -1.34
N VAL A 49 8.16 -2.80 -1.69
CA VAL A 49 8.01 -2.18 -3.02
C VAL A 49 7.70 -0.71 -2.82
N GLN A 50 8.60 0.14 -3.28
CA GLN A 50 8.40 1.58 -3.29
C GLN A 50 7.97 2.03 -4.68
N VAL A 51 6.87 2.74 -4.74
CA VAL A 51 6.30 3.25 -5.98
C VAL A 51 6.13 4.77 -5.86
N ASN A 52 6.66 5.51 -6.81
CA ASN A 52 6.33 6.93 -6.91
C ASN A 52 5.03 7.12 -7.70
N MET A 53 4.49 8.36 -7.70
CA MET A 53 3.20 8.63 -8.34
C MET A 53 3.22 8.49 -9.88
N GLU A 54 4.37 8.67 -10.52
CA GLU A 54 4.52 8.48 -11.97
C GLU A 54 4.53 7.00 -12.33
N SER A 55 5.17 6.18 -11.49
CA SER A 55 5.21 4.73 -11.64
C SER A 55 3.85 4.07 -11.58
N PHE A 56 2.88 4.68 -10.88
CA PHE A 56 1.51 4.16 -10.83
C PHE A 56 0.91 4.03 -12.23
N LYS A 57 1.10 5.04 -13.07
CA LYS A 57 0.66 5.00 -14.46
C LYS A 57 1.35 3.87 -15.22
N ASP A 58 2.68 3.81 -15.13
CA ASP A 58 3.47 2.84 -15.90
C ASP A 58 3.16 1.39 -15.49
N ILE A 59 2.93 1.16 -14.19
CA ILE A 59 2.50 -0.16 -13.67
C ILE A 59 1.13 -0.55 -14.25
N VAL A 60 0.17 0.36 -14.21
CA VAL A 60 -1.18 0.07 -14.71
C VAL A 60 -1.17 -0.14 -16.22
N ASP A 61 -0.42 0.66 -16.97
CA ASP A 61 -0.27 0.49 -18.41
C ASP A 61 0.42 -0.86 -18.75
N ALA A 62 1.45 -1.24 -17.98
CA ALA A 62 2.17 -2.50 -18.18
C ALA A 62 1.30 -3.74 -17.96
N VAL A 63 0.31 -3.67 -17.07
CA VAL A 63 -0.66 -4.76 -16.86
C VAL A 63 -1.88 -4.67 -17.79
N GLY A 64 -1.90 -3.71 -18.71
CA GLY A 64 -2.98 -3.51 -19.70
C GLY A 64 -4.25 -2.91 -19.11
N GLY A 65 -4.12 -2.02 -18.14
CA GLY A 65 -5.23 -1.39 -17.44
C GLY A 65 -5.78 -2.22 -16.30
N ILE A 66 -6.54 -1.58 -15.43
CA ILE A 66 -7.16 -2.21 -14.24
C ILE A 66 -8.66 -1.90 -14.19
N THR A 67 -9.37 -2.67 -13.38
CA THR A 67 -10.78 -2.41 -13.07
C THR A 67 -10.91 -2.08 -11.59
N VAL A 68 -11.65 -1.01 -11.29
CA VAL A 68 -11.97 -0.59 -9.92
C VAL A 68 -13.47 -0.42 -9.74
N ASN A 69 -13.96 -0.41 -8.51
CA ASN A 69 -15.36 -0.13 -8.20
C ASN A 69 -15.45 1.23 -7.48
N ASN A 70 -15.95 2.24 -8.19
CA ASN A 70 -16.05 3.60 -7.67
C ASN A 70 -17.36 3.81 -6.89
N ASP A 71 -17.26 4.35 -5.67
CA ASP A 71 -18.40 4.47 -4.74
C ASP A 71 -19.35 5.63 -5.11
N PHE A 72 -18.86 6.67 -5.79
CA PHE A 72 -19.64 7.87 -6.13
C PHE A 72 -19.05 8.62 -7.32
N ASP A 73 -19.86 9.46 -7.96
CA ASP A 73 -19.42 10.27 -9.10
C ASP A 73 -18.51 11.41 -8.64
N PHE A 74 -17.39 11.61 -9.32
CA PHE A 74 -16.53 12.77 -9.13
C PHE A 74 -15.72 13.10 -10.37
N SER A 75 -15.19 14.32 -10.44
CA SER A 75 -14.24 14.75 -11.49
C SER A 75 -12.96 15.28 -10.87
N PHE A 76 -11.82 14.88 -11.41
CA PHE A 76 -10.52 15.30 -10.90
C PHE A 76 -9.46 15.32 -12.02
N GLU A 77 -8.64 16.36 -12.06
CA GLU A 77 -7.56 16.56 -13.05
C GLU A 77 -8.03 16.38 -14.52
N GLY A 78 -9.28 16.77 -14.82
CA GLY A 78 -9.86 16.69 -16.16
C GLY A 78 -10.48 15.34 -16.54
N TYR A 79 -10.51 14.39 -15.64
CA TYR A 79 -11.17 13.09 -15.80
C TYR A 79 -12.47 13.04 -15.03
N THR A 80 -13.45 12.29 -15.54
CA THR A 80 -14.74 12.04 -14.85
C THR A 80 -14.84 10.57 -14.51
N PHE A 81 -15.10 10.28 -13.25
CA PHE A 81 -15.21 8.94 -12.67
C PHE A 81 -16.64 8.73 -12.20
N ASN A 82 -17.43 7.99 -12.97
CA ASN A 82 -18.79 7.67 -12.62
C ASN A 82 -18.83 6.57 -11.54
N LYS A 83 -19.89 6.55 -10.74
CA LYS A 83 -20.14 5.48 -9.78
C LYS A 83 -20.28 4.13 -10.51
N GLY A 84 -19.73 3.08 -9.88
CA GLY A 84 -19.77 1.71 -10.38
C GLY A 84 -18.42 1.21 -10.88
N GLN A 85 -18.46 0.20 -11.72
CA GLN A 85 -17.24 -0.41 -12.25
C GLN A 85 -16.62 0.49 -13.34
N LEU A 86 -15.32 0.78 -13.18
CA LEU A 86 -14.53 1.59 -14.10
C LEU A 86 -13.31 0.80 -14.57
N SER A 87 -13.01 0.90 -15.87
CA SER A 87 -11.71 0.53 -16.40
C SER A 87 -10.82 1.76 -16.39
N LEU A 88 -9.63 1.66 -15.82
CA LEU A 88 -8.66 2.74 -15.72
C LEU A 88 -7.38 2.38 -16.46
N ASP A 89 -6.91 3.29 -17.31
CA ASP A 89 -5.61 3.19 -18.00
C ASP A 89 -4.94 4.56 -18.13
N GLY A 90 -3.73 4.59 -18.67
CA GLY A 90 -2.99 5.83 -18.88
C GLY A 90 -2.80 6.65 -17.61
N LYS A 91 -3.30 7.88 -17.61
CA LYS A 91 -3.20 8.82 -16.48
C LYS A 91 -4.38 8.76 -15.49
N GLU A 92 -5.45 8.05 -15.85
CA GLU A 92 -6.65 7.95 -15.02
C GLU A 92 -6.40 7.36 -13.64
N PRO A 93 -5.62 6.25 -13.48
CA PRO A 93 -5.31 5.70 -12.16
C PRO A 93 -4.64 6.70 -11.23
N LEU A 94 -3.78 7.54 -11.77
CA LEU A 94 -3.11 8.58 -11.00
C LEU A 94 -4.10 9.63 -10.51
N ALA A 95 -4.95 10.17 -11.40
CA ALA A 95 -5.99 11.12 -11.06
C ALA A 95 -6.99 10.51 -10.04
N TYR A 96 -7.44 9.27 -10.28
CA TYR A 96 -8.33 8.53 -9.39
C TYR A 96 -7.75 8.39 -7.98
N SER A 97 -6.45 8.03 -7.88
CA SER A 97 -5.78 7.83 -6.58
C SER A 97 -5.49 9.12 -5.81
N ARG A 98 -5.43 10.29 -6.48
CA ARG A 98 -5.03 11.57 -5.88
C ARG A 98 -6.20 12.39 -5.36
N MET A 99 -7.41 12.17 -5.86
CA MET A 99 -8.59 12.89 -5.41
C MET A 99 -8.79 12.70 -3.89
N ARG A 100 -9.07 13.80 -3.20
CA ARG A 100 -9.24 13.81 -1.75
C ARG A 100 -10.34 14.76 -1.29
N LYS A 101 -10.40 15.96 -1.87
CA LYS A 101 -11.21 17.06 -1.34
C LYS A 101 -12.71 16.83 -1.48
N GLU A 102 -13.13 16.13 -2.52
CA GLU A 102 -14.53 15.84 -2.81
C GLU A 102 -15.01 14.53 -2.17
N ASP A 103 -14.07 13.74 -1.60
CA ASP A 103 -14.45 12.51 -0.90
C ASP A 103 -14.97 12.84 0.51
N PRO A 104 -16.21 12.45 0.86
CA PRO A 104 -16.73 12.63 2.20
C PRO A 104 -15.88 12.02 3.31
N ARG A 105 -15.10 10.97 2.98
CA ARG A 105 -14.16 10.28 3.88
C ARG A 105 -12.76 10.91 3.86
N GLY A 106 -12.53 11.92 3.01
CA GLY A 106 -11.25 12.64 2.91
C GLY A 106 -10.06 11.74 2.58
N ASP A 107 -9.07 11.71 3.47
CA ASP A 107 -7.86 10.93 3.27
C ASP A 107 -8.09 9.41 3.29
N PHE A 108 -9.07 8.94 4.03
CA PHE A 108 -9.43 7.52 4.09
C PHE A 108 -9.98 7.02 2.75
N GLY A 109 -10.84 7.80 2.09
CA GLY A 109 -11.32 7.45 0.76
C GLY A 109 -10.21 7.44 -0.28
N ARG A 110 -9.23 8.34 -0.17
CA ARG A 110 -8.02 8.28 -1.00
C ARG A 110 -7.24 6.98 -0.80
N GLN A 111 -7.06 6.54 0.44
CA GLN A 111 -6.39 5.27 0.76
C GLN A 111 -7.16 4.07 0.19
N ASP A 112 -8.49 4.10 0.24
CA ASP A 112 -9.33 3.06 -0.36
C ASP A 112 -9.10 2.97 -1.86
N ARG A 113 -9.10 4.09 -2.59
CA ARG A 113 -8.83 4.10 -4.02
C ARG A 113 -7.42 3.61 -4.35
N GLN A 114 -6.43 3.96 -3.55
CA GLN A 114 -5.06 3.42 -3.71
C GLN A 114 -5.03 1.90 -3.55
N ARG A 115 -5.74 1.36 -2.53
CA ARG A 115 -5.85 -0.11 -2.37
C ARG A 115 -6.54 -0.77 -3.55
N GLN A 116 -7.62 -0.19 -4.08
CA GLN A 116 -8.31 -0.72 -5.26
C GLN A 116 -7.38 -0.81 -6.48
N ILE A 117 -6.54 0.20 -6.70
CA ILE A 117 -5.56 0.16 -7.80
C ILE A 117 -4.54 -0.95 -7.57
N ILE A 118 -3.96 -1.06 -6.36
CA ILE A 118 -3.00 -2.12 -6.03
C ILE A 118 -3.64 -3.49 -6.24
N GLN A 119 -4.87 -3.68 -5.77
CA GLN A 119 -5.59 -4.93 -5.97
C GLN A 119 -5.83 -5.23 -7.45
N GLY A 120 -6.26 -4.25 -8.23
CA GLY A 120 -6.44 -4.39 -9.68
C GLY A 120 -5.14 -4.78 -10.39
N VAL A 121 -4.01 -4.21 -10.00
CA VAL A 121 -2.69 -4.59 -10.50
C VAL A 121 -2.34 -6.04 -10.12
N ILE A 122 -2.57 -6.45 -8.89
CA ILE A 122 -2.33 -7.84 -8.42
C ILE A 122 -3.22 -8.81 -9.22
N GLU A 123 -4.50 -8.53 -9.40
CA GLU A 123 -5.43 -9.37 -10.14
C GLU A 123 -5.01 -9.54 -11.59
N LYS A 124 -4.64 -8.46 -12.26
CA LYS A 124 -4.16 -8.47 -13.64
C LYS A 124 -2.79 -9.15 -13.75
N GLY A 125 -1.83 -8.77 -12.91
CA GLY A 125 -0.49 -9.37 -12.90
C GLY A 125 -0.50 -10.87 -12.66
N ALA A 126 -1.35 -11.35 -11.78
CA ALA A 126 -1.51 -12.77 -11.51
C ALA A 126 -2.23 -13.54 -12.65
N SER A 127 -2.89 -12.84 -13.57
CA SER A 127 -3.55 -13.47 -14.74
C SER A 127 -2.61 -13.72 -15.92
N PHE A 128 -1.38 -13.17 -15.89
CA PHE A 128 -0.41 -13.43 -16.96
C PHE A 128 0.07 -14.87 -16.95
N THR A 129 -0.19 -15.57 -18.06
CA THR A 129 0.14 -16.99 -18.23
C THR A 129 1.55 -17.22 -18.78
N THR A 130 2.23 -16.17 -19.26
CA THR A 130 3.51 -16.29 -19.96
C THR A 130 4.60 -15.45 -19.26
N LEU A 131 5.70 -16.09 -18.89
CA LEU A 131 6.89 -15.45 -18.28
C LEU A 131 7.53 -14.35 -19.16
N THR A 132 7.34 -14.40 -20.48
CA THR A 132 7.85 -13.38 -21.42
C THR A 132 7.18 -12.03 -21.20
N ASN A 133 5.87 -11.98 -21.04
CA ASN A 133 5.15 -10.73 -20.79
C ASN A 133 5.54 -10.13 -19.42
N PHE A 134 5.85 -10.99 -18.45
CA PHE A 134 6.27 -10.56 -17.13
C PHE A 134 7.66 -9.91 -17.12
N SER A 135 8.61 -10.45 -17.90
CA SER A 135 9.94 -9.85 -18.07
C SER A 135 9.86 -8.47 -18.72
N ASP A 136 9.01 -8.31 -19.73
CA ASP A 136 8.80 -7.04 -20.42
C ASP A 136 8.15 -5.99 -19.49
N ILE A 137 7.19 -6.42 -18.67
CA ILE A 137 6.57 -5.60 -17.64
C ILE A 137 7.61 -5.14 -16.61
N MET A 138 8.41 -6.06 -16.09
CA MET A 138 9.49 -5.72 -15.14
C MET A 138 10.54 -4.80 -15.75
N GLY A 139 10.87 -4.97 -17.03
CA GLY A 139 11.78 -4.08 -17.75
C GLY A 139 11.22 -2.66 -17.93
N ALA A 140 9.92 -2.54 -18.17
CA ALA A 140 9.23 -1.25 -18.31
C ALA A 140 9.07 -0.52 -16.95
N ILE A 141 8.80 -1.29 -15.89
CA ILE A 141 8.51 -0.76 -14.54
C ILE A 141 9.79 -0.53 -13.73
N GLY A 142 10.84 -1.33 -13.96
CA GLY A 142 12.03 -1.40 -13.11
C GLY A 142 12.82 -0.10 -12.93
N LYS A 143 12.61 0.90 -13.80
CA LYS A 143 13.22 2.23 -13.66
C LYS A 143 12.52 3.11 -12.61
N ASN A 144 11.30 2.78 -12.24
CA ASN A 144 10.40 3.60 -11.44
C ASN A 144 9.96 2.94 -10.12
N ILE A 145 10.43 1.71 -9.86
CA ILE A 145 10.17 0.96 -8.63
C ILE A 145 11.49 0.68 -7.92
N GLN A 146 11.50 0.88 -6.61
CA GLN A 146 12.57 0.38 -5.75
C GLN A 146 12.03 -0.80 -4.93
N THR A 147 12.79 -1.89 -4.91
CA THR A 147 12.44 -3.09 -4.16
C THR A 147 13.70 -3.88 -3.81
N ASN A 148 13.63 -4.66 -2.75
CA ASN A 148 14.63 -5.68 -2.42
C ASN A 148 14.29 -7.06 -3.00
N LEU A 149 13.13 -7.21 -3.68
CA LEU A 149 12.78 -8.44 -4.37
C LEU A 149 13.69 -8.66 -5.58
N THR A 150 14.25 -9.85 -5.67
CA THR A 150 14.94 -10.31 -6.88
C THR A 150 13.95 -10.75 -7.94
N PHE A 151 14.36 -10.83 -9.20
CA PHE A 151 13.52 -11.32 -10.29
C PHE A 151 13.01 -12.73 -10.03
N ASP A 152 13.86 -13.64 -9.53
CA ASP A 152 13.49 -15.01 -9.24
C ASP A 152 12.46 -15.12 -8.12
N GLU A 153 12.55 -14.28 -7.10
CA GLU A 153 11.55 -14.20 -6.02
C GLU A 153 10.20 -13.70 -6.55
N ILE A 154 10.19 -12.69 -7.40
CA ILE A 154 8.97 -12.18 -8.01
C ILE A 154 8.31 -13.27 -8.88
N VAL A 155 9.09 -13.99 -9.69
CA VAL A 155 8.62 -15.14 -10.47
C VAL A 155 8.10 -16.25 -9.56
N GLY A 156 8.82 -16.53 -8.46
CA GLY A 156 8.39 -17.49 -7.43
C GLY A 156 7.05 -17.13 -6.79
N ILE A 157 6.86 -15.86 -6.45
CA ILE A 157 5.59 -15.34 -5.90
C ILE A 157 4.47 -15.52 -6.94
N GLN A 158 4.68 -15.09 -8.17
CA GLN A 158 3.69 -15.22 -9.22
C GLN A 158 3.30 -16.70 -9.46
N LYS A 159 4.26 -17.60 -9.50
CA LYS A 159 4.03 -19.03 -9.75
C LYS A 159 3.29 -19.72 -8.61
N ASN A 160 3.66 -19.42 -7.36
CA ASN A 160 3.21 -20.18 -6.19
C ASN A 160 2.04 -19.53 -5.46
N TYR A 161 1.83 -18.21 -5.60
CA TYR A 161 0.85 -17.44 -4.85
C TYR A 161 -0.21 -16.74 -5.72
N LYS A 162 -0.26 -17.02 -7.04
CA LYS A 162 -1.22 -16.38 -7.95
C LYS A 162 -2.69 -16.55 -7.50
N ASP A 163 -3.02 -17.63 -6.83
CA ASP A 163 -4.39 -17.91 -6.37
C ASP A 163 -4.75 -17.15 -5.08
N ALA A 164 -3.78 -16.62 -4.34
CA ALA A 164 -4.00 -15.77 -3.18
C ALA A 164 -4.79 -14.49 -3.53
N ARG A 165 -4.76 -14.04 -4.80
CA ARG A 165 -5.54 -12.89 -5.29
C ARG A 165 -7.05 -13.01 -5.04
N HIS A 166 -7.58 -14.25 -4.97
CA HIS A 166 -9.01 -14.51 -4.77
C HIS A 166 -9.45 -14.35 -3.31
N ASN A 167 -8.50 -14.30 -2.38
CA ASN A 167 -8.76 -14.22 -0.94
C ASN A 167 -7.98 -13.04 -0.30
N VAL A 168 -8.20 -11.84 -0.82
CA VAL A 168 -7.55 -10.63 -0.28
C VAL A 168 -8.48 -9.96 0.72
N GLU A 169 -8.20 -10.13 2.01
CA GLU A 169 -8.84 -9.36 3.06
C GLU A 169 -8.21 -7.97 3.17
N GLN A 170 -9.05 -6.95 3.27
CA GLN A 170 -8.62 -5.56 3.40
C GLN A 170 -8.95 -5.01 4.76
N SER A 171 -8.00 -4.35 5.39
CA SER A 171 -8.15 -3.69 6.68
C SER A 171 -7.42 -2.34 6.69
N MET A 172 -7.76 -1.51 7.62
CA MET A 172 -7.07 -0.26 7.90
C MET A 172 -6.83 -0.14 9.40
N VAL A 173 -5.68 0.39 9.78
CA VAL A 173 -5.38 0.70 11.18
C VAL A 173 -6.43 1.67 11.71
N LYS A 174 -7.13 1.28 12.78
CA LYS A 174 -8.17 2.09 13.39
C LYS A 174 -7.59 3.05 14.42
N GLY A 175 -8.04 4.28 14.40
CA GLY A 175 -7.61 5.33 15.30
C GLY A 175 -8.46 6.58 15.12
N GLN A 176 -7.98 7.68 15.67
CA GLN A 176 -8.66 8.97 15.59
C GLN A 176 -7.70 10.12 15.33
N GLY A 177 -8.20 11.15 14.62
CA GLY A 177 -7.45 12.39 14.43
C GLY A 177 -7.29 13.14 15.74
N THR A 178 -6.09 13.62 16.01
CA THR A 178 -5.77 14.48 17.18
C THR A 178 -4.85 15.60 16.76
N ARG A 179 -4.72 16.62 17.61
CA ARG A 179 -3.75 17.70 17.44
C ARG A 179 -2.86 17.79 18.69
N ILE A 180 -1.55 17.80 18.47
CA ILE A 180 -0.53 17.97 19.48
C ILE A 180 0.31 19.16 19.05
N ASP A 181 0.37 20.20 19.86
CA ASP A 181 1.08 21.46 19.57
C ASP A 181 0.69 22.08 18.20
N GLY A 182 -0.61 21.99 17.86
CA GLY A 182 -1.15 22.49 16.59
C GLY A 182 -0.94 21.59 15.38
N ILE A 183 -0.13 20.54 15.49
CA ILE A 183 0.16 19.58 14.42
C ILE A 183 -0.88 18.45 14.45
N TYR A 184 -1.45 18.12 13.30
CA TYR A 184 -2.37 17.01 13.16
C TYR A 184 -1.63 15.67 13.17
N TYR A 185 -2.13 14.71 13.94
CA TYR A 185 -1.71 13.32 13.98
C TYR A 185 -2.92 12.39 13.92
N TYR A 186 -2.68 11.15 13.49
CA TYR A 186 -3.62 10.06 13.63
C TYR A 186 -3.15 9.16 14.79
N SER A 187 -3.90 9.19 15.89
CA SER A 187 -3.58 8.42 17.09
C SER A 187 -4.27 7.06 17.03
N VAL A 188 -3.49 6.01 17.20
CA VAL A 188 -3.96 4.61 17.23
C VAL A 188 -3.92 4.14 18.68
N PRO A 189 -5.06 3.71 19.26
CA PRO A 189 -5.08 3.11 20.59
C PRO A 189 -4.21 1.85 20.63
N GLU A 190 -3.56 1.63 21.77
CA GLU A 190 -2.69 0.46 21.98
C GLU A 190 -3.44 -0.86 21.77
N GLU A 191 -4.71 -0.93 22.20
CA GLU A 191 -5.58 -2.09 22.01
C GLU A 191 -5.79 -2.43 20.52
N GLU A 192 -6.04 -1.43 19.69
CA GLU A 192 -6.22 -1.60 18.24
C GLU A 192 -4.90 -2.02 17.56
N ARG A 193 -3.78 -1.43 17.98
CA ARG A 193 -2.45 -1.80 17.50
C ARG A 193 -2.12 -3.24 17.84
N THR A 194 -2.33 -3.65 19.10
CA THR A 194 -2.08 -5.01 19.58
C THR A 194 -3.00 -6.03 18.91
N ALA A 195 -4.28 -5.72 18.76
CA ALA A 195 -5.23 -6.60 18.07
C ALA A 195 -4.82 -6.82 16.60
N LEU A 196 -4.40 -5.75 15.90
CA LEU A 196 -3.91 -5.85 14.53
C LEU A 196 -2.61 -6.66 14.44
N SER A 197 -1.65 -6.42 15.34
CA SER A 197 -0.41 -7.18 15.44
C SER A 197 -0.68 -8.67 15.63
N SER A 198 -1.55 -9.03 16.59
CA SER A 198 -1.92 -10.43 16.88
C SER A 198 -2.58 -11.11 15.67
N MET A 199 -3.49 -10.42 14.97
CA MET A 199 -4.12 -10.93 13.76
C MET A 199 -3.09 -11.19 12.66
N LEU A 200 -2.13 -10.27 12.46
CA LEU A 200 -1.08 -10.43 11.45
C LEU A 200 -0.11 -11.55 11.82
N LYS A 201 0.30 -11.67 13.08
CA LYS A 201 1.14 -12.77 13.57
C LYS A 201 0.49 -14.13 13.38
N GLU A 202 -0.81 -14.24 13.69
CA GLU A 202 -1.58 -15.47 13.46
C GLU A 202 -1.61 -15.84 11.98
N HIS A 203 -1.89 -14.85 11.10
CA HIS A 203 -1.89 -15.05 9.65
C HIS A 203 -0.52 -15.49 9.13
N LEU A 204 0.55 -14.89 9.62
CA LEU A 204 1.95 -15.21 9.27
C LEU A 204 2.47 -16.48 9.95
N LYS A 205 1.70 -17.06 10.91
CA LYS A 205 2.10 -18.22 11.74
C LYS A 205 3.39 -17.95 12.52
N ILE A 206 3.59 -16.71 12.98
CA ILE A 206 4.71 -16.29 13.80
C ILE A 206 4.32 -16.43 15.26
N ASN A 207 5.08 -17.23 16.03
CA ASN A 207 4.95 -17.30 17.48
C ASN A 207 5.73 -16.15 18.13
N ASP A 208 5.23 -15.60 19.24
CA ASP A 208 5.83 -14.47 19.98
C ASP A 208 7.30 -14.66 20.40
N SER A 209 7.86 -15.86 20.22
CA SER A 209 9.25 -16.20 20.54
C SER A 209 10.30 -15.79 19.50
N ILE A 210 9.90 -15.24 18.33
CA ILE A 210 10.79 -14.98 17.21
C ILE A 210 11.11 -13.46 17.04
N THR A 211 10.40 -12.58 17.71
CA THR A 211 10.44 -11.12 17.48
C THR A 211 11.61 -10.37 18.17
N LYS A 212 12.73 -11.04 18.48
CA LYS A 212 13.96 -10.37 18.94
C LYS A 212 15.13 -10.76 18.05
N ARG A 213 15.30 -10.04 16.98
CA ARG A 213 16.58 -9.93 16.25
C ARG A 213 17.11 -8.53 16.33
#